data_84844d4dea7c330433e2dcefa8be0a8a
#
_entry.id   84844d4dea7c330433e2dcefa8be0a8a
#
_cell.length_a   1.000
_cell.length_b   1.000
_cell.length_c   1.000
_cell.angle_alpha   90.00
_cell.angle_beta   90.00
_cell.angle_gamma   90.00
#
_symmetry.space_group_name_H-M   'P 1'
#
loop_
_entity.id
_entity.type
_entity.pdbx_description
1 polymer ?
#
loop_
_entity_poly.entity_id
_entity_poly.type
_entity_poly.pdbx_seq_one_letter_code
_entity_poly.pdbx_strand_id
1 'polypeptide(L)'
;MACMPNIGKEVRITTITSASLPAKKRILTVCVKLFLEQGYKKPTVAEIVHKAAVSNSIFQNIFRAKDGVLTELAEFMFSNQFSMARGVVGTQLPPVYVYAAETAIQMTLTELNENLREIYVESYTHSEVSEFIFRATARELYRIFGPYQPELTEEDFYALELGSAGLMRGYMVRPCDGTLTLEKKLRMFLTLSLRGYKVPEEEVQQILRFVEGLDIRTVAEQVMQKLFQALAMHYEFSLSEEAQAAAPAAPEDKEKKTKL
;
A
#
# COMPACT_ATOMS: atom_id res chain seq x y z
N MET A 1 -30.87 9.08 -61.96
CA MET A 1 -31.47 8.23 -60.89
C MET A 1 -30.42 7.24 -60.48
N ALA A 2 -29.73 7.54 -59.39
CA ALA A 2 -28.73 6.65 -58.77
C ALA A 2 -29.01 6.63 -57.29
N CYS A 3 -29.35 5.44 -56.80
CA CYS A 3 -29.72 5.11 -55.45
C CYS A 3 -28.47 5.18 -54.52
N MET A 4 -28.52 5.97 -53.48
CA MET A 4 -27.52 5.94 -52.40
C MET A 4 -27.81 4.79 -51.45
N PRO A 5 -26.83 3.99 -51.03
CA PRO A 5 -26.99 3.06 -49.91
C PRO A 5 -26.84 3.78 -48.59
N ASN A 6 -27.79 3.54 -47.74
CA ASN A 6 -27.90 3.95 -46.36
C ASN A 6 -26.88 3.13 -45.50
N ILE A 7 -25.83 3.76 -44.98
CA ILE A 7 -24.89 3.11 -44.03
C ILE A 7 -25.09 3.78 -42.65
N GLY A 8 -26.18 3.36 -42.01
CA GLY A 8 -26.37 3.60 -40.57
C GLY A 8 -25.72 2.44 -39.75
N LYS A 9 -24.42 2.44 -39.52
CA LYS A 9 -23.85 1.68 -38.40
C LYS A 9 -23.84 2.57 -37.18
N GLU A 10 -24.89 2.44 -36.37
CA GLU A 10 -24.83 2.91 -34.98
C GLU A 10 -23.66 2.25 -34.26
N VAL A 11 -22.62 3.04 -34.00
CA VAL A 11 -21.61 2.70 -33.01
C VAL A 11 -22.34 2.74 -31.66
N ARG A 12 -22.68 1.57 -31.11
CA ARG A 12 -23.12 1.44 -29.73
C ARG A 12 -21.96 1.83 -28.85
N ILE A 13 -21.86 3.10 -28.53
CA ILE A 13 -21.12 3.58 -27.37
C ILE A 13 -21.82 2.93 -26.18
N THR A 14 -21.19 1.95 -25.58
CA THR A 14 -21.64 1.33 -24.34
C THR A 14 -21.58 2.44 -23.27
N THR A 15 -22.67 3.13 -23.11
CA THR A 15 -22.87 4.10 -22.05
C THR A 15 -22.68 3.33 -20.74
N ILE A 16 -21.60 3.60 -20.01
CA ILE A 16 -21.42 3.15 -18.63
C ILE A 16 -22.62 3.76 -17.88
N THR A 17 -23.66 2.97 -17.68
CA THR A 17 -24.90 3.43 -17.07
C THR A 17 -24.60 3.86 -15.64
N SER A 18 -25.21 4.96 -15.20
CA SER A 18 -25.09 5.53 -13.85
C SER A 18 -25.37 4.54 -12.71
N ALA A 19 -25.90 3.37 -13.02
CA ALA A 19 -26.11 2.23 -12.13
C ALA A 19 -24.84 1.41 -11.82
N SER A 20 -23.78 1.50 -12.63
CA SER A 20 -22.53 0.72 -12.40
C SER A 20 -21.61 1.40 -11.36
N LEU A 21 -21.54 2.72 -11.30
CA LEU A 21 -20.77 3.46 -10.30
C LEU A 21 -21.21 3.16 -8.85
N PRO A 22 -22.52 3.17 -8.54
CA PRO A 22 -22.99 2.75 -7.23
C PRO A 22 -22.64 1.30 -6.89
N ALA A 23 -22.65 0.39 -7.89
CA ALA A 23 -22.27 -1.01 -7.67
C ALA A 23 -20.77 -1.17 -7.38
N LYS A 24 -19.88 -0.50 -8.14
CA LYS A 24 -18.44 -0.47 -7.88
C LYS A 24 -18.15 -0.02 -6.45
N LYS A 25 -18.75 1.09 -6.04
CA LYS A 25 -18.57 1.64 -4.69
C LYS A 25 -18.99 0.66 -3.60
N ARG A 26 -20.16 0.02 -3.72
CA ARG A 26 -20.63 -0.98 -2.75
C ARG A 26 -19.70 -2.17 -2.65
N ILE A 27 -19.20 -2.66 -3.79
CA ILE A 27 -18.24 -3.76 -3.81
C ILE A 27 -16.94 -3.36 -3.09
N LEU A 28 -16.37 -2.19 -3.41
CA LEU A 28 -15.16 -1.68 -2.76
C LEU A 28 -15.34 -1.52 -1.26
N THR A 29 -16.43 -0.87 -0.82
CA THR A 29 -16.79 -0.70 0.60
C THR A 29 -16.76 -2.05 1.34
N VAL A 30 -17.45 -3.05 0.79
CA VAL A 30 -17.53 -4.39 1.41
C VAL A 30 -16.19 -5.10 1.38
N CYS A 31 -15.50 -5.12 0.24
CA CYS A 31 -14.22 -5.82 0.08
C CYS A 31 -13.14 -5.25 1.01
N VAL A 32 -12.94 -3.92 0.99
CA VAL A 32 -11.90 -3.28 1.79
C VAL A 32 -12.15 -3.53 3.28
N LYS A 33 -13.41 -3.40 3.73
CA LYS A 33 -13.77 -3.75 5.11
C LYS A 33 -13.42 -5.20 5.43
N LEU A 34 -13.84 -6.16 4.61
CA LEU A 34 -13.56 -7.57 4.83
C LEU A 34 -12.06 -7.89 4.82
N PHE A 35 -11.28 -7.26 3.92
CA PHE A 35 -9.84 -7.46 3.87
C PHE A 35 -9.15 -6.95 5.13
N LEU A 36 -9.58 -5.82 5.67
CA LEU A 36 -9.03 -5.31 6.94
C LEU A 36 -9.44 -6.16 8.15
N GLU A 37 -10.66 -6.68 8.17
CA GLU A 37 -11.19 -7.46 9.31
C GLU A 37 -10.80 -8.94 9.27
N GLN A 38 -10.59 -9.53 8.09
CA GLN A 38 -10.44 -10.99 7.93
C GLN A 38 -9.23 -11.41 7.10
N GLY A 39 -8.44 -10.46 6.59
CA GLY A 39 -7.38 -10.70 5.62
C GLY A 39 -7.90 -10.82 4.19
N TYR A 40 -6.94 -10.85 3.25
CA TYR A 40 -7.27 -10.96 1.83
C TYR A 40 -7.79 -12.36 1.43
N LYS A 41 -7.26 -13.42 2.03
CA LYS A 41 -7.51 -14.81 1.58
C LYS A 41 -8.89 -15.32 1.93
N LYS A 42 -9.36 -15.03 3.13
CA LYS A 42 -10.58 -15.59 3.70
C LYS A 42 -11.87 -15.16 2.99
N PRO A 43 -12.11 -13.87 2.66
CA PRO A 43 -13.33 -13.44 2.00
C PRO A 43 -13.49 -14.06 0.60
N THR A 44 -14.65 -14.66 0.32
CA THR A 44 -14.98 -15.22 -0.98
C THR A 44 -15.75 -14.24 -1.86
N VAL A 45 -15.66 -14.40 -3.20
CA VAL A 45 -16.46 -13.60 -4.13
C VAL A 45 -17.96 -13.75 -3.85
N ALA A 46 -18.42 -14.96 -3.50
CA ALA A 46 -19.82 -15.20 -3.14
C ALA A 46 -20.26 -14.36 -1.92
N GLU A 47 -19.43 -14.29 -0.88
CA GLU A 47 -19.70 -13.45 0.29
C GLU A 47 -19.71 -11.96 -0.08
N ILE A 48 -18.73 -11.53 -0.87
CA ILE A 48 -18.60 -10.14 -1.30
C ILE A 48 -19.84 -9.68 -2.07
N VAL A 49 -20.27 -10.44 -3.10
CA VAL A 49 -21.43 -10.07 -3.93
C VAL A 49 -22.72 -10.10 -3.12
N HIS A 50 -22.88 -11.05 -2.19
CA HIS A 50 -24.02 -11.11 -1.29
C HIS A 50 -24.09 -9.87 -0.39
N LYS A 51 -22.99 -9.53 0.31
CA LYS A 51 -22.93 -8.36 1.20
C LYS A 51 -23.04 -7.03 0.46
N ALA A 52 -22.49 -6.93 -0.77
CA ALA A 52 -22.58 -5.75 -1.60
C ALA A 52 -23.95 -5.59 -2.31
N ALA A 53 -24.83 -6.57 -2.18
CA ALA A 53 -26.12 -6.64 -2.88
C ALA A 53 -25.97 -6.43 -4.40
N VAL A 54 -25.06 -7.18 -5.02
CA VAL A 54 -24.84 -7.21 -6.47
C VAL A 54 -24.86 -8.65 -6.99
N SER A 55 -25.00 -8.84 -8.31
CA SER A 55 -24.86 -10.16 -8.93
C SER A 55 -23.40 -10.49 -9.21
N ASN A 56 -23.07 -11.79 -9.35
CA ASN A 56 -21.75 -12.26 -9.80
C ASN A 56 -21.35 -11.62 -11.14
N SER A 57 -22.31 -11.47 -12.09
CA SER A 57 -22.06 -10.86 -13.39
C SER A 57 -21.63 -9.40 -13.26
N ILE A 58 -22.25 -8.64 -12.36
CA ILE A 58 -21.88 -7.24 -12.08
C ILE A 58 -20.46 -7.20 -11.51
N PHE A 59 -20.15 -8.05 -10.53
CA PHE A 59 -18.80 -8.13 -9.95
C PHE A 59 -17.74 -8.44 -11.02
N GLN A 60 -17.96 -9.49 -11.82
CA GLN A 60 -17.04 -9.91 -12.87
C GLN A 60 -16.86 -8.85 -13.97
N ASN A 61 -17.92 -8.12 -14.32
CA ASN A 61 -17.84 -7.04 -15.30
C ASN A 61 -17.01 -5.85 -14.81
N ILE A 62 -16.99 -5.58 -13.50
CA ILE A 62 -16.27 -4.44 -12.90
C ILE A 62 -14.83 -4.82 -12.55
N PHE A 63 -14.63 -5.97 -11.88
CA PHE A 63 -13.35 -6.33 -11.27
C PHE A 63 -12.74 -7.63 -11.82
N ARG A 64 -13.47 -8.38 -12.67
CA ARG A 64 -13.11 -9.70 -13.18
C ARG A 64 -12.84 -10.74 -12.09
N ALA A 65 -12.01 -10.40 -11.10
CA ALA A 65 -11.65 -11.24 -9.97
C ALA A 65 -11.42 -10.39 -8.71
N LYS A 66 -11.16 -11.03 -7.58
CA LYS A 66 -10.86 -10.37 -6.30
C LYS A 66 -9.59 -9.49 -6.38
N ASP A 67 -8.64 -9.87 -7.25
CA ASP A 67 -7.39 -9.15 -7.48
C ASP A 67 -7.61 -7.74 -8.05
N GLY A 68 -8.65 -7.54 -8.87
CA GLY A 68 -9.00 -6.20 -9.35
C GLY A 68 -9.43 -5.25 -8.23
N VAL A 69 -10.03 -5.77 -7.14
CA VAL A 69 -10.31 -4.98 -5.94
C VAL A 69 -9.02 -4.68 -5.17
N LEU A 70 -8.10 -5.66 -5.10
CA LEU A 70 -6.80 -5.47 -4.46
C LEU A 70 -5.98 -4.37 -5.16
N THR A 71 -6.10 -4.24 -6.49
CA THR A 71 -5.46 -3.16 -7.24
C THR A 71 -5.93 -1.78 -6.75
N GLU A 72 -7.23 -1.57 -6.66
CA GLU A 72 -7.81 -0.29 -6.16
C GLU A 72 -7.36 0.03 -4.73
N LEU A 73 -7.28 -1.00 -3.86
CA LEU A 73 -6.80 -0.84 -2.49
C LEU A 73 -5.30 -0.51 -2.46
N ALA A 74 -4.50 -1.22 -3.23
CA ALA A 74 -3.06 -0.98 -3.31
C ALA A 74 -2.76 0.41 -3.88
N GLU A 75 -3.44 0.85 -4.94
CA GLU A 75 -3.32 2.21 -5.48
C GLU A 75 -3.56 3.26 -4.39
N PHE A 76 -4.59 3.09 -3.58
CA PHE A 76 -4.87 4.00 -2.46
C PHE A 76 -3.75 3.97 -1.41
N MET A 77 -3.31 2.78 -0.99
CA MET A 77 -2.31 2.61 0.07
C MET A 77 -0.93 3.14 -0.35
N PHE A 78 -0.49 2.79 -1.56
CA PHE A 78 0.86 3.13 -2.03
C PHE A 78 1.00 4.55 -2.58
N SER A 79 -0.08 5.18 -3.06
CA SER A 79 -0.02 6.55 -3.60
C SER A 79 0.45 7.61 -2.60
N ASN A 80 0.31 7.37 -1.30
CA ASN A 80 0.61 8.33 -0.24
C ASN A 80 1.68 7.85 0.75
N GLN A 81 2.28 6.67 0.56
CA GLN A 81 3.16 6.06 1.56
C GLN A 81 4.36 6.93 1.94
N PHE A 82 5.09 7.49 0.95
CA PHE A 82 6.23 8.38 1.23
C PHE A 82 5.80 9.70 1.86
N SER A 83 4.64 10.23 1.50
CA SER A 83 4.09 11.44 2.12
C SER A 83 3.72 11.20 3.59
N MET A 84 3.15 10.04 3.89
CA MET A 84 2.82 9.63 5.26
C MET A 84 4.09 9.47 6.11
N ALA A 85 5.12 8.82 5.57
CA ALA A 85 6.40 8.66 6.25
C ALA A 85 7.04 10.03 6.56
N ARG A 86 7.11 10.95 5.58
CA ARG A 86 7.60 12.31 5.80
C ARG A 86 6.83 13.07 6.88
N GLY A 87 5.53 12.90 6.93
CA GLY A 87 4.67 13.53 7.94
C GLY A 87 4.92 13.04 9.37
N VAL A 88 5.50 11.85 9.53
CA VAL A 88 5.80 11.25 10.83
C VAL A 88 7.24 11.51 11.27
N VAL A 89 8.22 11.31 10.36
CA VAL A 89 9.64 11.41 10.70
C VAL A 89 10.23 12.82 10.54
N GLY A 90 9.48 13.74 9.95
CA GLY A 90 9.88 15.13 9.73
C GLY A 90 10.20 15.44 8.27
N THR A 91 9.85 16.67 7.86
CA THR A 91 9.97 17.13 6.46
C THR A 91 11.38 17.57 6.07
N GLN A 92 12.31 17.67 7.03
CA GLN A 92 13.67 18.17 6.83
C GLN A 92 14.71 17.06 6.62
N LEU A 93 14.30 15.79 6.68
CA LEU A 93 15.22 14.66 6.50
C LEU A 93 15.63 14.50 5.03
N PRO A 94 16.89 14.11 4.75
CA PRO A 94 17.31 13.72 3.43
C PRO A 94 16.44 12.59 2.86
N PRO A 95 16.20 12.56 1.54
CA PRO A 95 15.29 11.58 0.92
C PRO A 95 15.60 10.12 1.26
N VAL A 96 16.88 9.75 1.40
CA VAL A 96 17.30 8.39 1.76
C VAL A 96 16.86 7.98 3.19
N TYR A 97 16.81 8.93 4.12
CA TYR A 97 16.30 8.67 5.48
C TYR A 97 14.77 8.50 5.47
N VAL A 98 14.07 9.25 4.61
CA VAL A 98 12.62 9.05 4.42
C VAL A 98 12.33 7.67 3.86
N TYR A 99 13.11 7.20 2.86
CA TYR A 99 13.03 5.85 2.34
C TYR A 99 13.21 4.79 3.44
N ALA A 100 14.25 4.94 4.26
CA ALA A 100 14.53 4.00 5.33
C ALA A 100 13.42 3.96 6.39
N ALA A 101 12.87 5.12 6.76
CA ALA A 101 11.76 5.22 7.69
C ALA A 101 10.46 4.63 7.11
N GLU A 102 10.15 4.95 5.85
CA GLU A 102 8.98 4.40 5.14
C GLU A 102 9.03 2.88 5.09
N THR A 103 10.18 2.34 4.66
CA THR A 103 10.42 0.90 4.60
C THR A 103 10.28 0.25 5.98
N ALA A 104 10.84 0.86 7.02
CA ALA A 104 10.73 0.36 8.39
C ALA A 104 9.27 0.37 8.88
N ILE A 105 8.52 1.42 8.59
CA ILE A 105 7.08 1.52 8.90
C ILE A 105 6.33 0.39 8.18
N GLN A 106 6.51 0.23 6.88
CA GLN A 106 5.80 -0.75 6.06
C GLN A 106 6.03 -2.20 6.57
N MET A 107 7.28 -2.55 6.87
CA MET A 107 7.62 -3.86 7.43
C MET A 107 7.02 -4.04 8.84
N THR A 108 7.03 -3.00 9.66
CA THR A 108 6.47 -3.05 11.01
C THR A 108 4.94 -3.21 10.98
N LEU A 109 4.24 -2.53 10.07
CA LEU A 109 2.79 -2.71 9.87
C LEU A 109 2.42 -4.17 9.63
N THR A 110 3.24 -4.90 8.84
CA THR A 110 3.00 -6.32 8.57
C THR A 110 3.29 -7.23 9.77
N GLU A 111 4.05 -6.76 10.77
CA GLU A 111 4.25 -7.49 12.03
C GLU A 111 3.15 -7.17 13.06
N LEU A 112 2.63 -5.95 13.05
CA LEU A 112 1.59 -5.54 13.98
C LEU A 112 0.20 -6.09 13.61
N ASN A 113 -0.06 -6.34 12.31
CA ASN A 113 -1.37 -6.75 11.84
C ASN A 113 -1.26 -7.80 10.73
N GLU A 114 -1.77 -9.01 11.01
CA GLU A 114 -1.72 -10.15 10.09
C GLU A 114 -2.58 -9.93 8.83
N ASN A 115 -3.71 -9.26 8.95
CA ASN A 115 -4.56 -8.95 7.80
C ASN A 115 -3.87 -7.96 6.86
N LEU A 116 -3.17 -6.94 7.40
CA LEU A 116 -2.32 -6.07 6.61
C LEU A 116 -1.16 -6.84 5.97
N ARG A 117 -0.53 -7.78 6.71
CA ARG A 117 0.51 -8.65 6.13
C ARG A 117 -0.01 -9.37 4.90
N GLU A 118 -1.19 -9.99 4.98
CA GLU A 118 -1.79 -10.66 3.82
C GLU A 118 -2.01 -9.68 2.66
N ILE A 119 -2.58 -8.51 2.90
CA ILE A 119 -2.83 -7.50 1.86
C ILE A 119 -1.51 -7.10 1.18
N TYR A 120 -0.48 -6.76 1.94
CA TYR A 120 0.83 -6.38 1.39
C TYR A 120 1.47 -7.52 0.59
N VAL A 121 1.54 -8.73 1.16
CA VAL A 121 2.16 -9.90 0.51
C VAL A 121 1.45 -10.25 -0.80
N GLU A 122 0.12 -10.23 -0.81
CA GLU A 122 -0.66 -10.51 -2.02
C GLU A 122 -0.52 -9.39 -3.05
N SER A 123 -0.42 -8.12 -2.63
CA SER A 123 -0.16 -6.99 -3.53
C SER A 123 1.16 -7.15 -4.29
N TYR A 124 2.20 -7.67 -3.66
CA TYR A 124 3.48 -8.01 -4.31
C TYR A 124 3.46 -9.34 -5.08
N THR A 125 2.37 -10.10 -5.05
CA THR A 125 2.27 -11.42 -5.68
C THR A 125 1.45 -11.38 -6.97
N HIS A 126 0.37 -10.61 -7.00
CA HIS A 126 -0.51 -10.50 -8.17
C HIS A 126 0.08 -9.57 -9.21
N SER A 127 0.21 -10.04 -10.46
CA SER A 127 0.98 -9.37 -11.51
C SER A 127 0.50 -7.96 -11.84
N GLU A 128 -0.82 -7.70 -11.90
CA GLU A 128 -1.35 -6.36 -12.21
C GLU A 128 -1.07 -5.37 -11.07
N VAL A 129 -1.28 -5.80 -9.82
CA VAL A 129 -1.04 -4.98 -8.64
C VAL A 129 0.45 -4.70 -8.45
N SER A 130 1.27 -5.75 -8.54
CA SER A 130 2.72 -5.63 -8.35
C SER A 130 3.36 -4.75 -9.41
N GLU A 131 2.91 -4.83 -10.67
CA GLU A 131 3.41 -3.96 -11.75
C GLU A 131 3.14 -2.48 -11.45
N PHE A 132 1.93 -2.16 -10.96
CA PHE A 132 1.61 -0.79 -10.52
C PHE A 132 2.58 -0.34 -9.41
N ILE A 133 2.79 -1.18 -8.37
CA ILE A 133 3.70 -0.87 -7.26
C ILE A 133 5.11 -0.65 -7.78
N PHE A 134 5.65 -1.56 -8.59
CA PHE A 134 7.01 -1.49 -9.09
C PHE A 134 7.27 -0.20 -9.90
N ARG A 135 6.34 0.18 -10.79
CA ARG A 135 6.49 1.42 -11.56
C ARG A 135 6.34 2.68 -10.71
N ALA A 136 5.42 2.69 -9.76
CA ALA A 136 5.25 3.83 -8.86
C ALA A 136 6.48 4.01 -7.95
N THR A 137 6.97 2.91 -7.37
CA THR A 137 8.13 2.91 -6.48
C THR A 137 9.42 3.24 -7.25
N ALA A 138 9.64 2.68 -8.44
CA ALA A 138 10.84 2.93 -9.24
C ALA A 138 11.08 4.42 -9.50
N ARG A 139 10.02 5.21 -9.76
CA ARG A 139 10.12 6.67 -9.93
C ARG A 139 10.63 7.37 -8.67
N GLU A 140 10.12 6.98 -7.51
CA GLU A 140 10.58 7.54 -6.24
C GLU A 140 12.03 7.10 -5.94
N LEU A 141 12.37 5.85 -6.21
CA LEU A 141 13.74 5.33 -6.04
C LEU A 141 14.73 6.08 -6.95
N TYR A 142 14.36 6.35 -8.19
CA TYR A 142 15.16 7.15 -9.10
C TYR A 142 15.42 8.57 -8.54
N ARG A 143 14.40 9.21 -7.95
CA ARG A 143 14.54 10.53 -7.32
C ARG A 143 15.44 10.50 -6.09
N ILE A 144 15.36 9.42 -5.29
CA ILE A 144 16.10 9.27 -4.04
C ILE A 144 17.53 8.85 -4.30
N PHE A 145 17.73 7.84 -5.14
CA PHE A 145 19.02 7.17 -5.32
C PHE A 145 19.74 7.49 -6.64
N GLY A 146 19.10 8.19 -7.58
CA GLY A 146 19.74 8.65 -8.80
C GLY A 146 21.03 9.44 -8.56
N PRO A 147 21.14 10.31 -7.53
CA PRO A 147 22.40 10.96 -7.19
C PRO A 147 23.57 10.03 -6.83
N TYR A 148 23.31 8.81 -6.36
CA TYR A 148 24.31 7.79 -6.06
C TYR A 148 24.70 6.96 -7.28
N GLN A 149 23.89 6.96 -8.32
CA GLN A 149 24.05 6.20 -9.57
C GLN A 149 23.64 7.05 -10.78
N PRO A 150 24.37 8.14 -11.06
CA PRO A 150 23.99 9.10 -12.10
C PRO A 150 24.04 8.53 -13.52
N GLU A 151 24.65 7.37 -13.71
CA GLU A 151 24.71 6.63 -14.97
C GLU A 151 23.41 5.86 -15.27
N LEU A 152 22.53 5.65 -14.27
CA LEU A 152 21.31 4.88 -14.43
C LEU A 152 20.10 5.75 -14.78
N THR A 153 19.19 5.16 -15.54
CA THR A 153 17.91 5.75 -15.94
C THR A 153 16.78 5.32 -15.01
N GLU A 154 15.60 5.91 -15.14
CA GLU A 154 14.39 5.45 -14.41
C GLU A 154 14.04 4.00 -14.73
N GLU A 155 14.29 3.53 -15.97
CA GLU A 155 14.03 2.13 -16.36
C GLU A 155 15.04 1.16 -15.71
N ASP A 156 16.27 1.60 -15.47
CA ASP A 156 17.23 0.80 -14.69
C ASP A 156 16.80 0.70 -13.22
N PHE A 157 16.23 1.77 -12.68
CA PHE A 157 15.64 1.74 -11.34
C PHE A 157 14.40 0.86 -11.24
N TYR A 158 13.62 0.71 -12.31
CA TYR A 158 12.56 -0.30 -12.36
C TYR A 158 13.14 -1.72 -12.24
N ALA A 159 14.24 -2.02 -12.95
CA ALA A 159 14.90 -3.32 -12.83
C ALA A 159 15.47 -3.57 -11.41
N LEU A 160 16.03 -2.54 -10.75
CA LEU A 160 16.47 -2.61 -9.35
C LEU A 160 15.30 -2.84 -8.39
N GLU A 161 14.16 -2.19 -8.65
CA GLU A 161 12.95 -2.34 -7.82
C GLU A 161 12.38 -3.75 -7.88
N LEU A 162 12.42 -4.45 -8.99
CA LEU A 162 12.03 -5.86 -9.05
C LEU A 162 12.80 -6.71 -8.02
N GLY A 163 14.08 -6.40 -7.81
CA GLY A 163 14.92 -7.06 -6.81
C GLY A 163 14.56 -6.62 -5.39
N SER A 164 14.44 -5.32 -5.12
CA SER A 164 14.15 -4.78 -3.79
C SER A 164 12.74 -5.13 -3.32
N ALA A 165 11.75 -5.11 -4.21
CA ALA A 165 10.39 -5.58 -3.94
C ALA A 165 10.35 -7.08 -3.60
N GLY A 166 11.16 -7.89 -4.30
CA GLY A 166 11.35 -9.31 -3.96
C GLY A 166 11.92 -9.51 -2.55
N LEU A 167 12.93 -8.72 -2.16
CA LEU A 167 13.46 -8.70 -0.81
C LEU A 167 12.39 -8.28 0.21
N MET A 168 11.67 -7.19 -0.05
CA MET A 168 10.61 -6.69 0.82
C MET A 168 9.56 -7.75 1.06
N ARG A 169 9.00 -8.33 0.00
CA ARG A 169 8.03 -9.43 0.10
C ARG A 169 8.57 -10.62 0.86
N GLY A 170 9.83 -11.00 0.61
CA GLY A 170 10.50 -12.12 1.28
C GLY A 170 10.54 -11.95 2.81
N TYR A 171 10.79 -10.74 3.29
CA TYR A 171 10.76 -10.44 4.73
C TYR A 171 9.34 -10.31 5.28
N MET A 172 8.41 -9.71 4.54
CA MET A 172 7.01 -9.55 4.99
C MET A 172 6.28 -10.87 5.17
N VAL A 173 6.49 -11.85 4.27
CA VAL A 173 5.80 -13.15 4.32
C VAL A 173 6.18 -13.99 5.54
N ARG A 174 7.32 -13.70 6.18
CA ARG A 174 7.82 -14.44 7.35
C ARG A 174 7.53 -13.63 8.61
N PRO A 175 6.61 -14.06 9.49
CA PRO A 175 6.43 -13.43 10.80
C PRO A 175 7.73 -13.42 11.60
N CYS A 176 7.88 -12.42 12.48
CA CYS A 176 8.98 -12.41 13.44
C CYS A 176 8.91 -13.58 14.39
N ASP A 177 10.06 -14.09 14.80
CA ASP A 177 10.24 -15.14 15.80
C ASP A 177 11.45 -14.84 16.69
N GLY A 178 11.82 -15.79 17.56
CA GLY A 178 12.97 -15.63 18.47
C GLY A 178 14.33 -15.52 17.77
N THR A 179 14.43 -15.87 16.49
CA THR A 179 15.68 -15.81 15.70
C THR A 179 15.67 -14.71 14.66
N LEU A 180 14.52 -14.37 14.13
CA LEU A 180 14.28 -13.33 13.15
C LEU A 180 13.40 -12.24 13.73
N THR A 181 14.00 -11.38 14.57
CA THR A 181 13.28 -10.24 15.18
C THR A 181 12.99 -9.12 14.16
N LEU A 182 12.11 -8.20 14.51
CA LEU A 182 11.81 -7.04 13.67
C LEU A 182 13.07 -6.21 13.39
N GLU A 183 13.84 -5.92 14.42
CA GLU A 183 15.06 -5.12 14.33
C GLU A 183 16.07 -5.79 13.37
N LYS A 184 16.20 -7.11 13.46
CA LYS A 184 17.05 -7.90 12.54
C LYS A 184 16.54 -7.84 11.11
N LYS A 185 15.21 -7.97 10.90
CA LYS A 185 14.61 -7.82 9.56
C LYS A 185 14.91 -6.46 8.96
N LEU A 186 14.63 -5.39 9.70
CA LEU A 186 14.84 -4.01 9.26
C LEU A 186 16.32 -3.78 8.91
N ARG A 187 17.22 -4.16 9.81
CA ARG A 187 18.66 -4.01 9.58
C ARG A 187 19.12 -4.76 8.34
N MET A 188 18.69 -6.01 8.17
CA MET A 188 19.12 -6.84 7.02
C MET A 188 18.56 -6.30 5.71
N PHE A 189 17.26 -5.97 5.67
CA PHE A 189 16.65 -5.39 4.47
C PHE A 189 17.32 -4.07 4.07
N LEU A 190 17.45 -3.13 5.00
CA LEU A 190 18.04 -1.82 4.72
C LEU A 190 19.51 -1.94 4.31
N THR A 191 20.27 -2.83 4.94
CA THR A 191 21.67 -3.08 4.53
C THR A 191 21.74 -3.57 3.09
N LEU A 192 20.90 -4.51 2.69
CA LEU A 192 20.90 -5.07 1.34
C LEU A 192 20.40 -4.05 0.30
N SER A 193 19.31 -3.34 0.58
CA SER A 193 18.73 -2.39 -0.36
C SER A 193 19.61 -1.14 -0.55
N LEU A 194 20.09 -0.53 0.54
CA LEU A 194 20.95 0.67 0.46
C LEU A 194 22.28 0.38 -0.25
N ARG A 195 22.88 -0.78 -0.02
CA ARG A 195 24.07 -1.21 -0.76
C ARG A 195 23.76 -1.50 -2.23
N GLY A 196 22.59 -2.08 -2.53
CA GLY A 196 22.12 -2.29 -3.89
C GLY A 196 21.97 -0.97 -4.65
N TYR A 197 21.53 0.09 -3.97
CA TYR A 197 21.47 1.45 -4.49
C TYR A 197 22.78 2.23 -4.40
N LYS A 198 23.90 1.58 -4.06
CA LYS A 198 25.25 2.14 -3.96
C LYS A 198 25.37 3.32 -3.00
N VAL A 199 24.58 3.35 -1.94
CA VAL A 199 24.75 4.31 -0.85
C VAL A 199 26.11 4.05 -0.16
N PRO A 200 26.95 5.07 0.11
CA PRO A 200 28.23 4.89 0.78
C PRO A 200 28.09 4.20 2.13
N GLU A 201 29.02 3.31 2.47
CA GLU A 201 28.90 2.47 3.67
C GLU A 201 28.79 3.27 4.97
N GLU A 202 29.49 4.41 5.06
CA GLU A 202 29.38 5.30 6.22
C GLU A 202 27.95 5.83 6.38
N GLU A 203 27.30 6.24 5.28
CA GLU A 203 25.91 6.72 5.27
C GLU A 203 24.95 5.57 5.56
N VAL A 204 25.18 4.37 5.02
CA VAL A 204 24.39 3.17 5.39
C VAL A 204 24.39 2.97 6.90
N GLN A 205 25.56 3.06 7.56
CA GLN A 205 25.63 2.90 9.01
C GLN A 205 24.94 4.03 9.77
N GLN A 206 24.95 5.27 9.26
CA GLN A 206 24.21 6.39 9.84
C GLN A 206 22.70 6.18 9.74
N ILE A 207 22.21 5.74 8.58
CA ILE A 207 20.79 5.44 8.35
C ILE A 207 20.31 4.29 9.24
N LEU A 208 21.11 3.23 9.39
CA LEU A 208 20.76 2.12 10.27
C LEU A 208 20.63 2.58 11.73
N ARG A 209 21.58 3.38 12.23
CA ARG A 209 21.48 3.96 13.58
C ARG A 209 20.26 4.89 13.73
N PHE A 210 19.94 5.65 12.71
CA PHE A 210 18.73 6.49 12.70
C PHE A 210 17.48 5.64 12.89
N VAL A 211 17.31 4.57 12.11
CA VAL A 211 16.13 3.68 12.21
C VAL A 211 16.10 2.94 13.55
N GLU A 212 17.25 2.49 14.04
CA GLU A 212 17.35 1.85 15.38
C GLU A 212 16.99 2.81 16.53
N GLY A 213 17.20 4.12 16.33
CA GLY A 213 16.80 5.17 17.29
C GLY A 213 15.34 5.56 17.26
N LEU A 214 14.58 5.11 16.25
CA LEU A 214 13.14 5.38 16.16
C LEU A 214 12.36 4.42 17.07
N ASP A 215 11.34 4.93 17.76
CA ASP A 215 10.28 4.08 18.31
C ASP A 215 9.36 3.62 17.17
N ILE A 216 9.91 2.73 16.32
CA ILE A 216 9.27 2.33 15.08
C ILE A 216 7.92 1.65 15.30
N ARG A 217 7.70 0.97 16.43
CA ARG A 217 6.43 0.33 16.74
C ARG A 217 5.34 1.35 16.99
N THR A 218 5.58 2.33 17.86
CA THR A 218 4.65 3.43 18.13
C THR A 218 4.38 4.24 16.86
N VAL A 219 5.41 4.52 16.04
CA VAL A 219 5.26 5.20 14.75
C VAL A 219 4.36 4.39 13.80
N ALA A 220 4.61 3.10 13.65
CA ALA A 220 3.82 2.23 12.77
C ALA A 220 2.37 2.07 13.27
N GLU A 221 2.14 2.00 14.57
CA GLU A 221 0.81 1.99 15.16
C GLU A 221 0.01 3.25 14.81
N GLN A 222 0.62 4.43 14.93
CA GLN A 222 0.00 5.70 14.52
C GLN A 222 -0.30 5.75 13.02
N VAL A 223 0.62 5.25 12.18
CA VAL A 223 0.41 5.16 10.73
C VAL A 223 -0.72 4.20 10.41
N MET A 224 -0.79 3.04 11.08
CA MET A 224 -1.87 2.06 10.90
C MET A 224 -3.24 2.66 11.21
N GLN A 225 -3.36 3.39 12.32
CA GLN A 225 -4.60 4.09 12.68
C GLN A 225 -5.03 5.08 11.60
N LYS A 226 -4.10 5.95 11.16
CA LYS A 226 -4.37 6.92 10.10
C LYS A 226 -4.77 6.23 8.79
N LEU A 227 -4.10 5.13 8.44
CA LEU A 227 -4.43 4.33 7.24
C LEU A 227 -5.86 3.77 7.34
N PHE A 228 -6.22 3.15 8.46
CA PHE A 228 -7.55 2.57 8.66
C PHE A 228 -8.64 3.64 8.66
N GLN A 229 -8.41 4.79 9.29
CA GLN A 229 -9.34 5.92 9.24
C GLN A 229 -9.50 6.46 7.81
N ALA A 230 -8.39 6.63 7.09
CA ALA A 230 -8.43 7.12 5.70
C ALA A 230 -9.18 6.15 4.77
N LEU A 231 -8.95 4.83 4.91
CA LEU A 231 -9.66 3.80 4.17
C LEU A 231 -11.15 3.77 4.52
N ALA A 232 -11.48 3.83 5.81
CA ALA A 232 -12.88 3.86 6.27
C ALA A 232 -13.63 5.07 5.75
N MET A 233 -12.99 6.24 5.72
CA MET A 233 -13.57 7.47 5.15
C MET A 233 -13.69 7.37 3.63
N HIS A 234 -12.64 6.92 2.93
CA HIS A 234 -12.62 6.85 1.47
C HIS A 234 -13.65 5.86 0.91
N TYR A 235 -13.76 4.69 1.54
CA TYR A 235 -14.67 3.62 1.11
C TYR A 235 -15.99 3.59 1.90
N GLU A 236 -16.23 4.57 2.79
CA GLU A 236 -17.48 4.78 3.52
C GLU A 236 -17.97 3.54 4.31
N PHE A 237 -17.14 3.03 5.23
CA PHE A 237 -17.50 1.95 6.14
C PHE A 237 -17.08 2.25 7.59
N SER A 238 -17.64 1.48 8.53
CA SER A 238 -17.16 1.45 9.92
C SER A 238 -16.49 0.11 10.20
N LEU A 239 -15.33 0.16 10.85
CA LEU A 239 -14.66 -1.06 11.34
C LEU A 239 -15.40 -1.63 12.54
N SER A 240 -15.35 -2.94 12.74
CA SER A 240 -15.81 -3.59 13.96
C SER A 240 -15.00 -3.13 15.18
N GLU A 241 -15.57 -3.25 16.38
CA GLU A 241 -14.86 -2.88 17.63
C GLU A 241 -13.56 -3.66 17.79
N GLU A 242 -13.51 -4.93 17.39
CA GLU A 242 -12.32 -5.78 17.41
C GLU A 242 -11.23 -5.25 16.45
N ALA A 243 -11.60 -4.83 15.24
CA ALA A 243 -10.67 -4.25 14.28
C ALA A 243 -10.20 -2.84 14.69
N GLN A 244 -11.04 -2.11 15.44
CA GLN A 244 -10.66 -0.81 16.03
C GLN A 244 -9.73 -0.99 17.24
N ALA A 245 -9.95 -2.01 18.07
CA ALA A 245 -9.11 -2.32 19.23
C ALA A 245 -7.73 -2.89 18.83
N ALA A 246 -7.64 -3.55 17.68
CA ALA A 246 -6.36 -3.94 17.06
C ALA A 246 -5.57 -2.74 16.50
N ALA A 247 -6.21 -1.56 16.40
CA ALA A 247 -5.60 -0.27 16.15
C ALA A 247 -5.48 0.48 17.49
N PRO A 248 -4.27 0.80 18.02
CA PRO A 248 -4.10 1.43 19.32
C PRO A 248 -4.83 2.79 19.41
N ALA A 249 -5.30 3.17 20.59
CA ALA A 249 -6.12 4.37 20.83
C ALA A 249 -5.41 5.66 20.38
N ALA A 250 -6.13 6.55 19.70
CA ALA A 250 -5.62 7.86 19.33
C ALA A 250 -5.19 8.65 20.58
N PRO A 251 -4.05 9.36 20.54
CA PRO A 251 -3.69 10.26 21.64
C PRO A 251 -4.74 11.37 21.76
N GLU A 252 -5.30 11.53 22.96
CA GLU A 252 -6.18 12.67 23.26
C GLU A 252 -5.44 13.98 22.97
N ASP A 253 -5.99 14.78 22.08
CA ASP A 253 -5.56 16.16 21.81
C ASP A 253 -5.74 16.98 23.10
N LYS A 254 -4.69 17.07 23.90
CA LYS A 254 -4.65 18.02 25.02
C LYS A 254 -4.51 19.42 24.44
N GLU A 255 -5.63 20.01 24.05
CA GLU A 255 -5.73 21.46 23.89
C GLU A 255 -5.13 22.15 25.11
N LYS A 256 -3.97 22.74 24.93
CA LYS A 256 -3.41 23.70 25.88
C LYS A 256 -4.35 24.89 25.99
N LYS A 257 -5.28 24.87 26.95
CA LYS A 257 -5.87 26.06 27.48
C LYS A 257 -4.77 26.82 28.24
N THR A 258 -4.00 27.64 27.53
CA THR A 258 -3.27 28.74 28.17
C THR A 258 -4.27 29.87 28.37
N LYS A 259 -4.76 30.03 29.60
CA LYS A 259 -5.37 31.27 30.05
C LYS A 259 -4.23 32.13 30.63
N LEU A 260 -4.14 33.34 30.07
CA LEU A 260 -3.70 34.62 30.66
C LEU A 260 -2.68 34.59 31.81
#